data_9ebb8c33eb5a1e2804da2f7a3622efcb
#
_entry.id   9ebb8c33eb5a1e2804da2f7a3622efcb
#
_cell.length_a   1.000
_cell.length_b   1.000
_cell.length_c   1.000
_cell.angle_alpha   90.00
_cell.angle_beta   90.00
_cell.angle_gamma   90.00
#
_symmetry.space_group_name_H-M   'P 1'
#
loop_
_entity.id
_entity.type
_entity.pdbx_description
1 polymer ?
#
loop_
_entity_poly.entity_id
_entity_poly.type
_entity_poly.pdbx_seq_one_letter_code
_entity_poly.pdbx_strand_id
1 'polypeptide(L)'
;VEGVXXTFDLGLDFMKRNVKDDNWFLQIETFDPHEPFVSPDSYLEQYEKTYDGPQFDWPEYRRTNETPEQIEHVRNKYRALLSMCDKNLGRVLDTFDEYNMWENTMLIVNTDHGFLLGEHGWWAKCVQPFYDEVSHTPLFIWDPRSAKRNEHRQALVQTIDLAPTLLSFFNQPCPPDMMGKDLAPVIASDEGIRDKLFFGMFGGHINCLWGDYVYMKAPKLAQDKPNLLYNYTLMPMHMRSMFSLDELKQGEYGTTFSFTKGCPLLRFPGTFGAPGGEATEPLETMLFNLAQDPEQLHPFRDEKLEEQMDGFIKDMMLENDAPKELFTLFGLDEDL
;
A
#
# COMPACT_ATOMS: atom_id res chain seq x y z
N VAL A 1 15.48 15.86 -3.92
CA VAL A 1 15.07 17.19 -3.46
C VAL A 1 14.61 18.07 -4.63
N GLU A 2 15.43 18.22 -5.68
CA GLU A 2 15.06 19.06 -6.86
C GLU A 2 13.83 18.47 -7.58
N GLY A 3 13.71 17.17 -7.65
CA GLY A 3 12.58 16.48 -8.30
C GLY A 3 11.24 16.82 -7.68
N VAL A 4 11.18 16.89 -6.40
CA VAL A 4 9.94 17.25 -5.71
C VAL A 4 9.50 18.68 -6.01
N UNK A 5 10.34 19.52 -6.04
CA UNK A 5 10.11 20.84 -6.32
C UNK A 5 9.62 21.01 -7.69
N UNK A 6 10.02 20.30 -8.53
CA UNK A 6 9.69 20.31 -9.85
C UNK A 6 8.34 19.89 -10.13
N THR A 7 8.11 18.74 -9.52
CA THR A 7 6.77 18.14 -9.67
C THR A 7 5.67 19.08 -9.15
N PHE A 8 5.84 19.60 -7.95
CA PHE A 8 4.85 20.55 -7.40
C PHE A 8 4.76 21.82 -8.23
N ASP A 9 5.88 22.36 -8.71
CA ASP A 9 5.86 23.57 -9.54
C ASP A 9 5.03 23.36 -10.80
N LEU A 10 5.21 22.22 -11.46
CA LEU A 10 4.44 21.88 -12.67
C LEU A 10 2.94 21.70 -12.35
N GLY A 11 2.64 21.03 -11.23
CA GLY A 11 1.27 20.85 -10.81
C GLY A 11 0.58 22.17 -10.48
N LEU A 12 1.27 23.04 -9.74
CA LEU A 12 0.74 24.35 -9.37
C LEU A 12 0.54 25.24 -10.61
N ASP A 13 1.47 25.18 -11.57
CA ASP A 13 1.31 25.90 -12.83
C ASP A 13 0.10 25.40 -13.62
N PHE A 14 -0.13 24.10 -13.64
CA PHE A 14 -1.35 23.52 -14.25
C PHE A 14 -2.60 24.08 -13.55
N MET A 15 -2.63 24.02 -12.23
CA MET A 15 -3.79 24.51 -11.45
C MET A 15 -4.10 25.97 -11.79
N LYS A 16 -3.07 26.83 -11.77
CA LYS A 16 -3.23 28.28 -12.03
C LYS A 16 -3.73 28.56 -13.45
N ARG A 17 -3.23 27.81 -14.44
CA ARG A 17 -3.66 28.01 -15.82
C ARG A 17 -5.06 27.52 -16.08
N ASN A 18 -5.52 26.52 -15.34
CA ASN A 18 -6.82 25.89 -15.57
C ASN A 18 -7.89 26.26 -14.52
N VAL A 19 -7.63 27.29 -13.72
CA VAL A 19 -8.54 27.68 -12.63
C VAL A 19 -9.95 28.05 -13.14
N LYS A 20 -10.07 28.50 -14.38
CA LYS A 20 -11.34 28.86 -15.00
C LYS A 20 -11.92 27.75 -15.89
N ASP A 21 -11.21 26.65 -16.04
CA ASP A 21 -11.64 25.52 -16.85
C ASP A 21 -12.36 24.50 -15.97
N ASP A 22 -13.14 23.63 -16.59
CA ASP A 22 -13.91 22.59 -15.90
C ASP A 22 -13.47 21.20 -16.36
N ASN A 23 -13.81 20.20 -15.58
CA ASN A 23 -13.64 18.79 -15.93
C ASN A 23 -12.18 18.37 -16.14
N TRP A 24 -11.26 18.89 -15.33
CA TRP A 24 -9.86 18.46 -15.36
C TRP A 24 -9.56 17.53 -14.20
N PHE A 25 -8.56 16.70 -14.40
CA PHE A 25 -7.98 15.82 -13.38
C PHE A 25 -6.48 16.06 -13.34
N LEU A 26 -5.95 16.25 -12.15
CA LEU A 26 -4.51 16.44 -11.95
C LEU A 26 -4.02 15.47 -10.88
N GLN A 27 -2.96 14.74 -11.17
CA GLN A 27 -2.24 13.95 -10.17
C GLN A 27 -0.84 14.54 -10.01
N ILE A 28 -0.53 14.97 -8.79
CA ILE A 28 0.82 15.42 -8.42
C ILE A 28 1.44 14.26 -7.65
N GLU A 29 2.28 13.50 -8.32
CA GLU A 29 2.91 12.30 -7.75
C GLU A 29 4.39 12.58 -7.52
N THR A 30 4.81 12.52 -6.25
CA THR A 30 6.20 12.75 -5.87
C THR A 30 6.83 11.47 -5.35
N PHE A 31 8.12 11.33 -5.54
CA PHE A 31 8.87 10.20 -5.05
C PHE A 31 8.99 10.23 -3.53
N ASP A 32 9.25 11.42 -2.96
CA ASP A 32 9.39 11.58 -1.51
C ASP A 32 8.03 11.40 -0.80
N PRO A 33 8.03 10.81 0.41
CA PRO A 33 9.16 10.54 1.32
C PRO A 33 9.82 9.17 1.16
N HIS A 34 9.96 8.64 -0.03
CA HIS A 34 10.63 7.37 -0.32
C HIS A 34 12.13 7.47 0.03
N GLU A 35 12.75 6.35 0.41
CA GLU A 35 14.19 6.28 0.62
C GLU A 35 14.95 6.49 -0.72
N PRO A 36 16.15 7.09 -0.70
CA PRO A 36 16.94 7.52 0.45
C PRO A 36 16.39 8.78 1.11
N PHE A 37 16.44 8.81 2.44
CA PHE A 37 15.85 9.90 3.22
C PHE A 37 16.79 11.12 3.21
N VAL A 38 16.76 11.88 2.12
CA VAL A 38 17.63 13.03 1.91
C VAL A 38 16.79 14.30 1.73
N SER A 39 16.96 15.24 2.63
CA SER A 39 16.32 16.56 2.58
C SER A 39 17.36 17.66 2.76
N PRO A 40 17.04 18.91 2.44
CA PRO A 40 17.91 20.03 2.83
C PRO A 40 18.14 20.07 4.34
N ASP A 41 19.33 20.46 4.76
CA ASP A 41 19.73 20.46 6.17
C ASP A 41 18.74 21.22 7.07
N SER A 42 18.17 22.32 6.56
CA SER A 42 17.23 23.15 7.31
C SER A 42 15.98 22.38 7.78
N TYR A 43 15.64 21.26 7.14
CA TYR A 43 14.56 20.38 7.63
C TYR A 43 15.08 19.45 8.72
N LEU A 44 16.26 18.85 8.53
CA LEU A 44 16.80 17.92 9.52
C LEU A 44 17.13 18.65 10.84
N GLU A 45 17.61 19.88 10.77
CA GLU A 45 17.92 20.71 11.96
C GLU A 45 16.72 20.94 12.87
N GLN A 46 15.51 20.75 12.39
CA GLN A 46 14.29 20.86 13.20
C GLN A 46 14.14 19.68 14.16
N TYR A 47 14.77 18.56 13.85
CA TYR A 47 14.61 17.31 14.62
C TYR A 47 15.89 16.87 15.30
N GLU A 48 17.05 17.22 14.73
CA GLU A 48 18.34 16.74 15.19
C GLU A 48 19.41 17.81 14.96
N LYS A 49 20.09 18.19 16.04
CA LYS A 49 21.12 19.21 15.98
C LYS A 49 22.54 18.63 15.93
N THR A 50 22.72 17.47 16.55
CA THR A 50 24.03 16.81 16.60
C THR A 50 23.85 15.30 16.46
N TYR A 51 24.62 14.73 15.55
CA TYR A 51 24.70 13.29 15.37
C TYR A 51 26.10 12.97 14.86
N ASP A 52 26.84 12.19 15.64
CA ASP A 52 28.23 11.86 15.36
C ASP A 52 28.42 10.45 14.75
N GLY A 53 27.34 9.76 14.50
CA GLY A 53 27.38 8.40 13.97
C GLY A 53 27.55 8.36 12.44
N PRO A 54 27.63 7.16 11.87
CA PRO A 54 27.74 7.02 10.42
C PRO A 54 26.47 7.50 9.71
N GLN A 55 26.64 8.08 8.53
CA GLN A 55 25.50 8.49 7.71
C GLN A 55 24.68 7.28 7.32
N PHE A 56 23.37 7.37 7.52
CA PHE A 56 22.46 6.27 7.25
C PHE A 56 21.10 6.84 6.84
N ASP A 57 20.82 6.77 5.55
CA ASP A 57 19.59 7.32 4.97
C ASP A 57 18.84 6.35 4.05
N TRP A 58 19.37 5.14 3.88
CA TRP A 58 18.78 4.15 2.98
C TRP A 58 18.84 2.77 3.64
N PRO A 59 17.91 2.48 4.58
CA PRO A 59 17.89 1.17 5.23
C PRO A 59 17.67 0.03 4.21
N GLU A 60 18.40 -1.05 4.39
CA GLU A 60 18.15 -2.28 3.63
C GLU A 60 16.86 -2.95 4.14
N TYR A 61 16.23 -3.77 3.31
CA TYR A 61 14.98 -4.45 3.62
C TYR A 61 15.28 -5.69 4.47
N ARG A 62 15.45 -5.50 5.78
CA ARG A 62 15.91 -6.55 6.69
C ARG A 62 15.59 -6.21 8.15
N ARG A 63 15.93 -7.13 9.03
CA ARG A 63 15.88 -6.87 10.48
C ARG A 63 16.88 -5.76 10.84
N THR A 64 16.51 -4.96 11.86
CA THR A 64 17.39 -3.92 12.39
C THR A 64 18.56 -4.55 13.15
N ASN A 65 19.75 -3.98 12.97
CA ASN A 65 20.92 -4.33 13.79
C ASN A 65 21.68 -3.07 14.21
N GLU A 66 21.07 -1.92 13.99
CA GLU A 66 21.62 -0.61 14.32
C GLU A 66 21.38 -0.28 15.80
N THR A 67 22.17 0.65 16.33
CA THR A 67 21.97 1.14 17.71
C THR A 67 20.69 2.00 17.77
N PRO A 68 20.11 2.19 18.97
CA PRO A 68 18.96 3.07 19.10
C PRO A 68 19.20 4.49 18.58
N GLU A 69 20.42 5.02 18.72
CA GLU A 69 20.78 6.35 18.22
C GLU A 69 20.76 6.38 16.69
N GLN A 70 21.25 5.32 16.05
CA GLN A 70 21.22 5.21 14.59
C GLN A 70 19.77 5.10 14.06
N ILE A 71 18.94 4.33 14.74
CA ILE A 71 17.52 4.19 14.38
C ILE A 71 16.82 5.55 14.50
N GLU A 72 17.06 6.27 15.61
CA GLU A 72 16.45 7.59 15.80
C GLU A 72 16.97 8.60 14.77
N HIS A 73 18.25 8.51 14.37
CA HIS A 73 18.79 9.35 13.29
C HIS A 73 18.02 9.14 11.97
N VAL A 74 17.77 7.88 11.59
CA VAL A 74 17.00 7.56 10.38
C VAL A 74 15.57 8.11 10.49
N ARG A 75 14.96 7.96 11.67
CA ARG A 75 13.61 8.50 11.93
C ARG A 75 13.60 10.02 11.78
N ASN A 76 14.64 10.72 12.23
CA ASN A 76 14.74 12.17 12.10
C ASN A 76 14.92 12.58 10.63
N LYS A 77 15.67 11.82 9.85
CA LYS A 77 15.80 12.05 8.41
C LYS A 77 14.46 11.86 7.70
N TYR A 78 13.71 10.82 8.08
CA TYR A 78 12.35 10.61 7.53
C TYR A 78 11.41 11.77 7.91
N ARG A 79 11.42 12.21 9.17
CA ARG A 79 10.62 13.35 9.63
C ARG A 79 10.95 14.62 8.85
N ALA A 80 12.23 14.85 8.60
CA ALA A 80 12.71 16.00 7.83
C ALA A 80 12.17 15.96 6.39
N LEU A 81 12.22 14.78 5.77
CA LEU A 81 11.72 14.58 4.43
C LEU A 81 10.20 14.78 4.38
N LEU A 82 9.49 14.27 5.39
CA LEU A 82 8.04 14.43 5.50
C LEU A 82 7.66 15.91 5.69
N SER A 83 8.45 16.69 6.48
CA SER A 83 8.24 18.13 6.61
C SER A 83 8.42 18.87 5.29
N MET A 84 9.35 18.42 4.45
CA MET A 84 9.50 18.96 3.10
C MET A 84 8.27 18.68 2.24
N CYS A 85 7.72 17.46 2.33
CA CYS A 85 6.50 17.09 1.62
C CYS A 85 5.32 17.94 2.10
N ASP A 86 5.18 18.11 3.41
CA ASP A 86 4.12 18.92 4.02
C ASP A 86 4.17 20.37 3.55
N LYS A 87 5.38 20.95 3.50
CA LYS A 87 5.54 22.33 3.00
C LYS A 87 5.05 22.46 1.55
N ASN A 88 5.33 21.46 0.72
CA ASN A 88 4.90 21.49 -0.69
C ASN A 88 3.38 21.27 -0.81
N LEU A 89 2.79 20.43 0.05
CA LEU A 89 1.34 20.31 0.13
C LEU A 89 0.70 21.65 0.54
N GLY A 90 1.35 22.36 1.49
CA GLY A 90 0.89 23.69 1.89
C GLY A 90 0.71 24.64 0.70
N ARG A 91 1.61 24.58 -0.29
CA ARG A 91 1.53 25.40 -1.52
C ARG A 91 0.28 25.06 -2.34
N VAL A 92 -0.13 23.78 -2.35
CA VAL A 92 -1.38 23.36 -3.01
C VAL A 92 -2.58 23.96 -2.25
N LEU A 93 -2.56 23.85 -0.91
CA LEU A 93 -3.64 24.42 -0.08
C LEU A 93 -3.75 25.94 -0.25
N ASP A 94 -2.60 26.64 -0.30
CA ASP A 94 -2.57 28.10 -0.56
C ASP A 94 -3.21 28.42 -1.92
N THR A 95 -2.98 27.58 -2.94
CA THR A 95 -3.58 27.76 -4.28
C THR A 95 -5.10 27.54 -4.21
N PHE A 96 -5.56 26.54 -3.45
CA PHE A 96 -6.99 26.33 -3.22
C PHE A 96 -7.62 27.56 -2.58
N ASP A 97 -6.95 28.16 -1.59
CA ASP A 97 -7.43 29.39 -0.93
C ASP A 97 -7.43 30.57 -1.90
N GLU A 98 -6.32 30.77 -2.63
CA GLU A 98 -6.14 31.92 -3.54
C GLU A 98 -7.22 31.96 -4.62
N TYR A 99 -7.58 30.79 -5.15
CA TYR A 99 -8.52 30.70 -6.28
C TYR A 99 -9.90 30.17 -5.90
N ASN A 100 -10.19 30.06 -4.58
CA ASN A 100 -11.46 29.57 -4.05
C ASN A 100 -11.87 28.20 -4.63
N MET A 101 -10.89 27.31 -4.77
CA MET A 101 -11.11 26.00 -5.41
C MET A 101 -11.93 25.04 -4.53
N TRP A 102 -12.05 25.35 -3.25
CA TRP A 102 -12.84 24.52 -2.31
C TRP A 102 -14.30 24.37 -2.73
N GLU A 103 -14.82 25.28 -3.53
CA GLU A 103 -16.23 25.26 -3.96
C GLU A 103 -16.54 24.16 -4.98
N ASN A 104 -15.58 23.79 -5.82
CA ASN A 104 -15.86 22.90 -6.96
C ASN A 104 -14.77 21.88 -7.26
N THR A 105 -13.71 21.81 -6.47
CA THR A 105 -12.57 20.92 -6.73
C THR A 105 -12.41 19.95 -5.58
N MET A 106 -12.38 18.65 -5.89
CA MET A 106 -12.06 17.61 -4.92
C MET A 106 -10.54 17.58 -4.72
N LEU A 107 -10.10 17.41 -3.48
CA LEU A 107 -8.69 17.22 -3.16
C LEU A 107 -8.52 15.89 -2.41
N ILE A 108 -7.62 15.04 -2.90
CA ILE A 108 -7.27 13.78 -2.25
C ILE A 108 -5.77 13.81 -1.96
N VAL A 109 -5.40 13.52 -0.71
CA VAL A 109 -3.99 13.37 -0.31
C VAL A 109 -3.84 11.96 0.26
N ASN A 110 -2.93 11.19 -0.32
CA ASN A 110 -2.73 9.79 0.06
C ASN A 110 -1.32 9.33 -0.30
N THR A 111 -1.00 8.09 0.11
CA THR A 111 0.22 7.40 -0.30
C THR A 111 -0.13 5.94 -0.64
N ASP A 112 0.80 5.25 -1.27
CA ASP A 112 0.61 3.85 -1.68
C ASP A 112 0.83 2.87 -0.52
N HIS A 113 1.83 3.10 0.33
CA HIS A 113 2.14 2.26 1.50
C HIS A 113 3.03 3.04 2.46
N GLY A 114 3.19 2.49 3.66
CA GLY A 114 4.10 3.05 4.65
C GLY A 114 5.47 2.38 4.63
N PHE A 115 6.18 2.49 5.75
CA PHE A 115 7.58 2.06 5.86
C PHE A 115 7.90 1.81 7.34
N LEU A 116 8.53 0.69 7.65
CA LEU A 116 8.99 0.41 9.01
C LEU A 116 10.32 1.10 9.26
N LEU A 117 10.39 1.86 10.35
CA LEU A 117 11.55 2.64 10.76
C LEU A 117 12.11 2.10 12.08
N GLY A 118 12.23 0.78 12.16
CA GLY A 118 12.70 0.07 13.35
C GLY A 118 11.59 -0.55 14.19
N GLU A 119 10.33 -0.26 13.88
CA GLU A 119 9.20 -0.91 14.57
C GLU A 119 9.26 -2.41 14.29
N HIS A 120 8.88 -3.22 15.27
CA HIS A 120 8.91 -4.69 15.19
C HIS A 120 10.31 -5.25 14.90
N GLY A 121 11.36 -4.43 15.05
CA GLY A 121 12.73 -4.84 14.74
C GLY A 121 13.00 -4.98 13.24
N TRP A 122 12.26 -4.24 12.40
CA TRP A 122 12.41 -4.29 10.95
C TRP A 122 12.65 -2.91 10.34
N TRP A 123 13.37 -2.91 9.23
CA TRP A 123 13.43 -1.78 8.30
C TRP A 123 12.55 -2.04 7.09
N ALA A 124 12.00 -0.96 6.52
CA ALA A 124 11.50 -0.89 5.16
C ALA A 124 10.14 -1.57 4.94
N LYS A 125 10.02 -2.29 3.84
CA LYS A 125 8.78 -2.82 3.28
C LYS A 125 9.12 -4.05 2.44
N CYS A 126 8.12 -4.81 1.99
CA CYS A 126 8.24 -5.90 1.00
C CYS A 126 8.70 -7.26 1.51
N VAL A 127 9.39 -7.37 2.65
CA VAL A 127 9.92 -8.66 3.12
C VAL A 127 9.40 -9.06 4.50
N GLN A 128 8.79 -8.13 5.21
CA GLN A 128 8.28 -8.33 6.57
C GLN A 128 6.75 -8.42 6.56
N PRO A 129 6.13 -8.81 7.67
CA PRO A 129 4.67 -8.78 7.76
C PRO A 129 4.13 -7.37 7.52
N PHE A 130 2.91 -7.29 7.01
CA PHE A 130 2.26 -6.02 6.61
C PHE A 130 1.60 -5.34 7.81
N TYR A 131 2.41 -4.96 8.80
CA TYR A 131 1.95 -4.25 9.99
C TYR A 131 1.28 -2.92 9.62
N ASP A 132 0.55 -2.34 10.58
CA ASP A 132 -0.18 -1.09 10.37
C ASP A 132 0.71 0.04 9.85
N GLU A 133 1.98 0.09 10.28
CA GLU A 133 2.93 1.09 9.79
C GLU A 133 3.12 1.04 8.27
N VAL A 134 2.87 -0.11 7.66
CA VAL A 134 3.00 -0.29 6.20
C VAL A 134 1.65 -0.19 5.50
N SER A 135 0.59 -0.75 6.10
CA SER A 135 -0.70 -0.95 5.41
C SER A 135 -1.75 0.10 5.74
N HIS A 136 -1.71 0.72 6.92
CA HIS A 136 -2.71 1.69 7.37
C HIS A 136 -2.26 3.10 6.97
N THR A 137 -2.40 3.41 5.68
CA THR A 137 -1.86 4.63 5.07
C THR A 137 -2.77 5.84 5.30
N PRO A 138 -2.20 7.05 5.36
CA PRO A 138 -3.02 8.26 5.48
C PRO A 138 -3.88 8.47 4.23
N LEU A 139 -5.11 8.95 4.45
CA LEU A 139 -6.02 9.33 3.38
C LEU A 139 -6.83 10.53 3.85
N PHE A 140 -6.68 11.66 3.16
CA PHE A 140 -7.43 12.88 3.43
C PHE A 140 -8.19 13.25 2.17
N ILE A 141 -9.50 13.53 2.32
CA ILE A 141 -10.35 13.87 1.18
C ILE A 141 -11.18 15.11 1.53
N TRP A 142 -11.11 16.11 0.66
CA TRP A 142 -12.09 17.18 0.59
C TRP A 142 -12.99 16.90 -0.61
N ASP A 143 -14.27 16.80 -0.37
CA ASP A 143 -15.28 16.61 -1.43
C ASP A 143 -16.28 17.77 -1.35
N PRO A 144 -16.27 18.69 -2.32
CA PRO A 144 -17.16 19.84 -2.28
C PRO A 144 -18.66 19.47 -2.33
N ARG A 145 -18.99 18.27 -2.81
CA ARG A 145 -20.40 17.82 -2.86
C ARG A 145 -21.00 17.67 -1.47
N SER A 146 -20.21 17.23 -0.49
CA SER A 146 -20.66 17.11 0.91
C SER A 146 -20.14 18.23 1.80
N ALA A 147 -19.01 18.85 1.43
CA ALA A 147 -18.35 19.94 2.14
C ALA A 147 -18.07 19.62 3.62
N LYS A 148 -17.79 18.36 3.92
CA LYS A 148 -17.44 17.91 5.28
C LYS A 148 -15.99 18.24 5.57
N ARG A 149 -15.74 18.78 6.77
CA ARG A 149 -14.40 19.18 7.19
C ARG A 149 -14.19 18.88 8.67
N ASN A 150 -12.95 18.64 9.04
CA ASN A 150 -12.57 18.40 10.44
C ASN A 150 -13.25 17.17 11.04
N GLU A 151 -13.47 16.15 10.21
CA GLU A 151 -14.13 14.92 10.64
C GLU A 151 -13.26 13.70 10.33
N HIS A 152 -13.33 12.69 11.19
CA HIS A 152 -12.69 11.39 11.00
C HIS A 152 -13.74 10.38 10.60
N ARG A 153 -13.32 9.41 9.77
CA ARG A 153 -14.17 8.31 9.31
C ARG A 153 -13.61 6.98 9.85
N GLN A 154 -14.50 6.12 10.31
CA GLN A 154 -14.15 4.80 10.83
C GLN A 154 -14.45 3.68 9.82
N ALA A 155 -15.25 3.96 8.81
CA ALA A 155 -15.60 2.97 7.79
C ALA A 155 -14.35 2.46 7.07
N LEU A 156 -14.34 1.17 6.78
CA LEU A 156 -13.20 0.51 6.12
C LEU A 156 -13.13 0.90 4.65
N VAL A 157 -11.98 1.43 4.23
CA VAL A 157 -11.73 1.87 2.86
C VAL A 157 -10.38 1.33 2.37
N GLN A 158 -10.21 1.27 1.06
CA GLN A 158 -8.96 0.81 0.44
C GLN A 158 -8.60 1.72 -0.74
N THR A 159 -7.34 1.71 -1.16
CA THR A 159 -6.89 2.53 -2.29
C THR A 159 -7.62 2.20 -3.59
N ILE A 160 -8.11 0.97 -3.75
CA ILE A 160 -8.92 0.60 -4.93
C ILE A 160 -10.22 1.40 -5.03
N ASP A 161 -10.66 2.03 -3.94
CA ASP A 161 -11.90 2.82 -3.89
C ASP A 161 -11.71 4.21 -4.50
N LEU A 162 -10.48 4.67 -4.70
CA LEU A 162 -10.22 6.00 -5.22
C LEU A 162 -10.71 6.17 -6.66
N ALA A 163 -10.46 5.17 -7.51
CA ALA A 163 -10.87 5.26 -8.92
C ALA A 163 -12.39 5.36 -9.08
N PRO A 164 -13.22 4.47 -8.49
CA PRO A 164 -14.67 4.64 -8.59
C PRO A 164 -15.18 5.94 -7.94
N THR A 165 -14.50 6.44 -6.90
CA THR A 165 -14.85 7.73 -6.29
C THR A 165 -14.62 8.88 -7.27
N LEU A 166 -13.50 8.85 -7.99
CA LEU A 166 -13.21 9.86 -9.02
C LEU A 166 -14.21 9.77 -10.18
N LEU A 167 -14.56 8.56 -10.62
CA LEU A 167 -15.58 8.39 -11.66
C LEU A 167 -16.92 8.96 -11.21
N SER A 168 -17.32 8.68 -9.99
CA SER A 168 -18.55 9.23 -9.39
C SER A 168 -18.52 10.76 -9.36
N PHE A 169 -17.39 11.33 -8.96
CA PHE A 169 -17.23 12.79 -8.93
C PHE A 169 -17.46 13.42 -10.32
N PHE A 170 -16.97 12.77 -11.37
CA PHE A 170 -17.13 13.23 -12.75
C PHE A 170 -18.42 12.73 -13.42
N ASN A 171 -19.35 12.13 -12.66
CA ASN A 171 -20.60 11.58 -13.17
C ASN A 171 -20.37 10.52 -14.28
N GLN A 172 -19.31 9.72 -14.15
CA GLN A 172 -19.00 8.64 -15.10
C GLN A 172 -19.39 7.29 -14.48
N PRO A 173 -19.91 6.37 -15.30
CA PRO A 173 -20.29 5.05 -14.79
C PRO A 173 -19.04 4.26 -14.39
N CYS A 174 -19.16 3.50 -13.29
CA CYS A 174 -18.12 2.60 -12.85
C CYS A 174 -18.14 1.32 -13.69
N PRO A 175 -17.02 0.94 -14.33
CA PRO A 175 -16.98 -0.33 -15.09
C PRO A 175 -17.25 -1.54 -14.18
N PRO A 176 -17.90 -2.58 -14.70
CA PRO A 176 -18.26 -3.76 -13.87
C PRO A 176 -17.07 -4.57 -13.37
N ASP A 177 -15.91 -4.44 -13.98
CA ASP A 177 -14.68 -5.12 -13.55
C ASP A 177 -13.84 -4.31 -12.57
N MET A 178 -14.32 -3.12 -12.16
CA MET A 178 -13.66 -2.31 -11.13
C MET A 178 -14.21 -2.73 -9.75
N MET A 179 -13.34 -3.27 -8.89
CA MET A 179 -13.75 -3.90 -7.64
C MET A 179 -13.87 -2.92 -6.47
N GLY A 180 -13.30 -1.72 -6.60
CA GLY A 180 -13.43 -0.67 -5.58
C GLY A 180 -14.83 -0.11 -5.50
N LYS A 181 -15.11 0.67 -4.46
CA LYS A 181 -16.43 1.24 -4.18
C LYS A 181 -16.32 2.76 -4.04
N ASP A 182 -17.34 3.48 -4.50
CA ASP A 182 -17.42 4.94 -4.35
C ASP A 182 -17.39 5.31 -2.86
N LEU A 183 -16.50 6.21 -2.48
CA LEU A 183 -16.34 6.68 -1.11
C LEU A 183 -17.33 7.82 -0.73
N ALA A 184 -18.16 8.29 -1.64
CA ALA A 184 -19.07 9.40 -1.37
C ALA A 184 -19.94 9.16 -0.11
N PRO A 185 -20.52 7.95 0.12
CA PRO A 185 -21.28 7.71 1.35
C PRO A 185 -20.41 7.77 2.62
N VAL A 186 -19.17 7.26 2.54
CA VAL A 186 -18.22 7.30 3.66
C VAL A 186 -17.86 8.76 3.97
N ILE A 187 -17.54 9.54 2.94
CA ILE A 187 -17.16 10.96 3.09
C ILE A 187 -18.31 11.75 3.72
N ALA A 188 -19.52 11.56 3.23
CA ALA A 188 -20.69 12.34 3.67
C ALA A 188 -21.13 12.01 5.09
N SER A 189 -21.11 10.73 5.51
CA SER A 189 -21.78 10.33 6.76
C SER A 189 -21.14 9.12 7.47
N ASP A 190 -19.93 8.71 7.08
CA ASP A 190 -19.29 7.51 7.61
C ASP A 190 -20.10 6.23 7.37
N GLU A 191 -20.90 6.20 6.30
CA GLU A 191 -21.66 5.01 5.94
C GLU A 191 -20.72 3.91 5.47
N GLY A 192 -20.75 2.75 6.14
CA GLY A 192 -19.86 1.64 5.82
C GLY A 192 -20.14 1.02 4.46
N ILE A 193 -19.10 0.80 3.67
CA ILE A 193 -19.19 0.20 2.33
C ILE A 193 -18.71 -1.24 2.32
N ARG A 194 -18.06 -1.69 3.39
CA ARG A 194 -17.62 -3.08 3.57
C ARG A 194 -17.41 -3.37 5.05
N ASP A 195 -17.43 -4.65 5.41
CA ASP A 195 -17.25 -5.10 6.79
C ASP A 195 -15.86 -5.73 7.02
N LYS A 196 -15.09 -5.93 5.96
CA LYS A 196 -13.74 -6.49 6.07
C LYS A 196 -12.85 -6.02 4.92
N LEU A 197 -11.54 -6.06 5.13
CA LEU A 197 -10.51 -5.70 4.15
C LEU A 197 -9.58 -6.89 3.93
N PHE A 198 -9.03 -6.97 2.71
CA PHE A 198 -7.97 -7.91 2.39
C PHE A 198 -6.81 -7.13 1.78
N PHE A 199 -5.60 -7.45 2.20
CA PHE A 199 -4.39 -6.76 1.72
C PHE A 199 -3.18 -7.66 1.89
N GLY A 200 -2.07 -7.27 1.30
CA GLY A 200 -0.86 -8.06 1.37
C GLY A 200 0.03 -7.85 0.16
N MET A 201 0.94 -8.77 -0.04
CA MET A 201 1.86 -8.71 -1.16
C MET A 201 2.15 -10.10 -1.70
N PHE A 202 2.57 -10.14 -2.96
CA PHE A 202 2.86 -11.38 -3.68
C PHE A 202 3.83 -12.26 -2.88
N GLY A 203 3.38 -13.47 -2.55
CA GLY A 203 4.17 -14.47 -1.84
C GLY A 203 4.28 -14.28 -0.34
N GLY A 204 3.78 -13.15 0.19
CA GLY A 204 3.74 -12.89 1.62
C GLY A 204 2.41 -13.33 2.24
N HIS A 205 2.09 -12.75 3.39
CA HIS A 205 0.81 -13.03 4.06
C HIS A 205 -0.37 -12.57 3.21
N ILE A 206 -1.49 -13.29 3.30
CA ILE A 206 -2.80 -12.73 3.00
C ILE A 206 -3.32 -12.19 4.33
N ASN A 207 -3.62 -10.90 4.39
CA ASN A 207 -4.11 -10.26 5.60
C ASN A 207 -5.59 -9.98 5.49
N CYS A 208 -6.31 -10.20 6.58
CA CYS A 208 -7.73 -9.89 6.68
C CYS A 208 -7.95 -9.02 7.91
N LEU A 209 -8.57 -7.86 7.73
CA LEU A 209 -9.05 -7.02 8.82
C LEU A 209 -10.57 -7.17 8.90
N TRP A 210 -11.06 -7.54 10.09
CA TRP A 210 -12.50 -7.71 10.37
C TRP A 210 -12.78 -7.25 11.80
N GLY A 211 -13.65 -6.28 11.94
CA GLY A 211 -13.85 -5.65 13.25
C GLY A 211 -12.53 -5.07 13.78
N ASP A 212 -12.16 -5.45 14.98
CA ASP A 212 -10.90 -5.04 15.60
C ASP A 212 -9.75 -6.02 15.34
N TYR A 213 -9.98 -7.07 14.54
CA TYR A 213 -8.98 -8.14 14.36
C TYR A 213 -8.25 -8.03 13.04
N VAL A 214 -6.92 -8.14 13.10
CA VAL A 214 -6.07 -8.32 11.91
C VAL A 214 -5.49 -9.73 11.96
N TYR A 215 -5.79 -10.50 10.92
CA TYR A 215 -5.29 -11.87 10.75
C TYR A 215 -4.33 -11.90 9.57
N MET A 216 -3.08 -12.23 9.85
CA MET A 216 -2.01 -12.34 8.85
C MET A 216 -1.75 -13.82 8.60
N LYS A 217 -2.37 -14.36 7.56
CA LYS A 217 -2.23 -15.79 7.23
C LYS A 217 -0.97 -16.00 6.40
N ALA A 218 -0.02 -16.74 6.96
CA ALA A 218 1.25 -17.03 6.29
C ALA A 218 1.08 -18.14 5.24
N PRO A 219 1.82 -18.07 4.12
CA PRO A 219 1.88 -19.16 3.18
C PRO A 219 2.65 -20.35 3.80
N LYS A 220 2.27 -21.57 3.44
CA LYS A 220 2.92 -22.79 3.88
C LYS A 220 4.08 -23.12 2.92
N LEU A 221 5.15 -22.33 3.00
CA LEU A 221 6.35 -22.54 2.17
C LEU A 221 7.22 -23.63 2.83
N ALA A 222 7.33 -24.76 2.19
CA ALA A 222 8.18 -25.85 2.66
C ALA A 222 9.26 -26.12 1.62
N GLN A 223 10.51 -26.20 2.06
CA GLN A 223 11.66 -26.42 1.17
C GLN A 223 11.60 -27.72 0.39
N ASP A 224 10.85 -28.69 0.90
CA ASP A 224 10.72 -30.03 0.31
C ASP A 224 9.44 -30.21 -0.52
N LYS A 225 8.66 -29.16 -0.73
CA LYS A 225 7.41 -29.22 -1.50
C LYS A 225 7.55 -28.49 -2.84
N PRO A 226 6.73 -28.87 -3.84
CA PRO A 226 6.71 -28.14 -5.10
C PRO A 226 6.45 -26.66 -4.89
N ASN A 227 7.05 -25.84 -5.73
CA ASN A 227 6.76 -24.40 -5.71
C ASN A 227 5.30 -24.19 -6.12
N LEU A 228 4.53 -23.52 -5.27
CA LEU A 228 3.13 -23.18 -5.51
C LEU A 228 2.93 -21.69 -5.76
N LEU A 229 4.03 -20.94 -5.92
CA LEU A 229 3.97 -19.52 -6.19
C LEU A 229 4.34 -19.29 -7.65
N TYR A 230 3.46 -18.61 -8.39
CA TYR A 230 3.65 -18.37 -9.82
C TYR A 230 3.39 -16.92 -10.17
N ASN A 231 4.16 -16.39 -11.10
CA ASN A 231 3.90 -15.12 -11.76
C ASN A 231 3.03 -15.37 -12.99
N TYR A 232 1.97 -14.58 -13.13
CA TYR A 232 1.09 -14.58 -14.30
C TYR A 232 1.28 -13.23 -15.00
N THR A 233 1.72 -13.26 -16.26
CA THR A 233 2.16 -12.04 -16.90
C THR A 233 1.94 -12.08 -18.43
N LEU A 234 1.80 -10.90 -19.03
CA LEU A 234 1.89 -10.71 -20.48
C LEU A 234 3.30 -10.30 -20.90
N MET A 235 4.17 -10.03 -19.94
CA MET A 235 5.49 -9.47 -20.20
C MET A 235 6.55 -10.26 -19.42
N PRO A 236 7.28 -11.18 -20.10
CA PRO A 236 8.25 -12.05 -19.42
C PRO A 236 9.54 -11.30 -19.11
N MET A 237 9.49 -10.42 -18.12
CA MET A 237 10.65 -9.65 -17.72
C MET A 237 10.60 -9.31 -16.23
N HIS A 238 11.77 -9.14 -15.67
CA HIS A 238 11.95 -8.53 -14.36
C HIS A 238 11.86 -7.00 -14.51
N MET A 239 11.93 -6.28 -13.42
CA MET A 239 11.82 -4.83 -13.45
C MET A 239 12.84 -4.17 -14.41
N ARG A 240 14.05 -4.71 -14.47
CA ARG A 240 15.16 -4.09 -15.22
C ARG A 240 15.83 -5.01 -16.25
N SER A 241 15.30 -6.22 -16.45
CA SER A 241 15.93 -7.18 -17.36
C SER A 241 14.89 -8.16 -17.90
N MET A 242 15.16 -8.69 -19.09
CA MET A 242 14.34 -9.76 -19.64
C MET A 242 14.57 -11.05 -18.84
N PHE A 243 13.58 -11.94 -18.86
CA PHE A 243 13.76 -13.30 -18.35
C PHE A 243 14.89 -13.99 -19.12
N SER A 244 15.68 -14.78 -18.45
CA SER A 244 16.70 -15.63 -19.06
C SER A 244 16.05 -16.76 -19.88
N LEU A 245 16.82 -17.39 -20.74
CA LEU A 245 16.33 -18.55 -21.52
C LEU A 245 15.87 -19.69 -20.60
N ASP A 246 16.54 -19.89 -19.48
CA ASP A 246 16.18 -20.96 -18.54
C ASP A 246 14.87 -20.64 -17.79
N GLU A 247 14.60 -19.38 -17.48
CA GLU A 247 13.30 -18.97 -16.97
C GLU A 247 12.22 -19.17 -18.03
N LEU A 248 12.47 -18.73 -19.27
CA LEU A 248 11.50 -18.86 -20.36
C LEU A 248 11.12 -20.31 -20.63
N LYS A 249 12.09 -21.27 -20.52
CA LYS A 249 11.81 -22.70 -20.70
C LYS A 249 10.84 -23.26 -19.67
N GLN A 250 10.69 -22.61 -18.50
CA GLN A 250 9.80 -23.05 -17.42
C GLN A 250 8.40 -22.46 -17.57
N GLY A 251 8.21 -21.58 -18.55
CA GLY A 251 6.95 -20.90 -18.78
C GLY A 251 5.88 -21.77 -19.39
N GLU A 252 4.64 -21.53 -19.03
CA GLU A 252 3.45 -22.13 -19.63
C GLU A 252 2.62 -21.02 -20.22
N TYR A 253 1.91 -21.30 -21.32
CA TYR A 253 1.09 -20.29 -22.00
C TYR A 253 -0.34 -20.79 -22.09
N GLY A 254 -1.26 -19.86 -21.95
CA GLY A 254 -2.68 -20.12 -22.18
C GLY A 254 -3.57 -19.99 -20.93
N THR A 255 -2.99 -19.75 -19.77
CA THR A 255 -3.78 -19.56 -18.55
C THR A 255 -4.66 -18.31 -18.69
N THR A 256 -5.93 -18.40 -18.31
CA THR A 256 -6.85 -17.26 -18.27
C THR A 256 -7.56 -17.22 -16.92
N PHE A 257 -7.99 -16.03 -16.53
CA PHE A 257 -8.83 -15.80 -15.36
C PHE A 257 -10.03 -14.97 -15.79
N SER A 258 -11.06 -14.92 -14.96
CA SER A 258 -12.27 -14.14 -15.25
C SER A 258 -11.94 -12.68 -15.58
N PHE A 259 -11.00 -12.09 -14.82
CA PHE A 259 -10.60 -10.69 -14.97
C PHE A 259 -9.69 -10.44 -16.17
N THR A 260 -9.15 -11.47 -16.81
CA THR A 260 -8.32 -11.28 -18.01
C THR A 260 -9.15 -11.21 -19.31
N LYS A 261 -10.45 -11.39 -19.22
CA LYS A 261 -11.40 -11.24 -20.35
C LYS A 261 -11.01 -12.10 -21.55
N GLY A 262 -10.53 -13.33 -21.28
CA GLY A 262 -10.11 -14.27 -22.31
C GLY A 262 -8.70 -14.06 -22.84
N CYS A 263 -7.99 -13.04 -22.36
CA CYS A 263 -6.60 -12.84 -22.76
C CYS A 263 -5.71 -13.91 -22.10
N PRO A 264 -5.00 -14.72 -22.87
CA PRO A 264 -4.14 -15.76 -22.31
C PRO A 264 -2.86 -15.16 -21.73
N LEU A 265 -2.43 -15.69 -20.59
CA LEU A 265 -1.25 -15.25 -19.88
C LEU A 265 -0.13 -16.29 -19.97
N LEU A 266 1.08 -15.83 -19.77
CA LEU A 266 2.23 -16.66 -19.46
C LEU A 266 2.25 -16.90 -17.96
N ARG A 267 2.65 -18.10 -17.54
CA ARG A 267 2.77 -18.51 -16.14
C ARG A 267 4.20 -19.01 -15.90
N PHE A 268 4.88 -18.43 -14.92
CA PHE A 268 6.27 -18.77 -14.58
C PHE A 268 6.40 -19.01 -13.07
N PRO A 269 7.29 -19.93 -12.65
CA PRO A 269 7.60 -20.05 -11.22
C PRO A 269 8.01 -18.70 -10.64
N GLY A 270 7.48 -18.38 -9.47
CA GLY A 270 7.76 -17.13 -8.76
C GLY A 270 8.49 -17.40 -7.45
N THR A 271 9.03 -16.34 -6.87
CA THR A 271 9.66 -16.39 -5.55
C THR A 271 9.18 -15.22 -4.71
N PHE A 272 9.13 -15.44 -3.40
CA PHE A 272 8.82 -14.36 -2.46
C PHE A 272 10.11 -13.61 -2.16
N GLY A 273 10.02 -12.29 -2.18
CA GLY A 273 11.14 -11.42 -1.84
C GLY A 273 11.08 -10.10 -2.61
N ALA A 274 11.75 -9.09 -2.09
CA ALA A 274 11.88 -7.80 -2.75
C ALA A 274 13.03 -7.84 -3.76
N PRO A 275 12.99 -6.98 -4.79
CA PRO A 275 14.17 -6.81 -5.64
C PRO A 275 15.39 -6.39 -4.80
N GLY A 276 16.43 -7.22 -4.80
CA GLY A 276 17.64 -6.98 -4.00
C GLY A 276 17.54 -7.40 -2.55
N GLY A 277 16.42 -8.00 -2.14
CA GLY A 277 16.25 -8.53 -0.80
C GLY A 277 15.70 -9.95 -0.83
N GLU A 278 16.08 -10.74 0.13
CA GLU A 278 15.53 -12.09 0.30
C GLU A 278 14.76 -12.15 1.61
N ALA A 279 13.66 -12.88 1.61
CA ALA A 279 12.97 -13.19 2.84
C ALA A 279 13.91 -14.08 3.68
N THR A 280 14.43 -13.53 4.75
CA THR A 280 15.48 -14.18 5.53
C THR A 280 14.95 -15.11 6.60
N GLU A 281 13.64 -15.09 6.84
CA GLU A 281 13.02 -15.93 7.87
C GLU A 281 11.63 -16.37 7.43
N PRO A 282 11.17 -17.53 7.89
CA PRO A 282 9.82 -18.00 7.55
C PRO A 282 8.77 -17.05 8.12
N LEU A 283 7.73 -16.81 7.33
CA LEU A 283 6.57 -16.05 7.80
C LEU A 283 5.71 -16.96 8.71
N GLU A 284 5.20 -16.39 9.78
CA GLU A 284 4.29 -17.09 10.71
C GLU A 284 2.92 -16.47 10.66
N THR A 285 1.89 -17.30 10.81
CA THR A 285 0.52 -16.82 10.93
C THR A 285 0.36 -16.08 12.25
N MET A 286 -0.22 -14.89 12.21
CA MET A 286 -0.39 -14.03 13.38
C MET A 286 -1.82 -13.48 13.42
N LEU A 287 -2.32 -13.27 14.62
CA LEU A 287 -3.64 -12.67 14.86
C LEU A 287 -3.48 -11.60 15.93
N PHE A 288 -4.00 -10.39 15.66
CA PHE A 288 -3.92 -9.26 16.58
C PHE A 288 -5.31 -8.68 16.84
N ASN A 289 -5.50 -8.14 18.04
CA ASN A 289 -6.69 -7.37 18.39
C ASN A 289 -6.28 -5.89 18.50
N LEU A 290 -6.59 -5.09 17.52
CA LEU A 290 -6.14 -3.68 17.43
C LEU A 290 -6.75 -2.79 18.53
N ALA A 291 -7.90 -3.17 19.09
CA ALA A 291 -8.50 -2.41 20.20
C ALA A 291 -7.68 -2.56 21.49
N GLN A 292 -7.02 -3.71 21.67
CA GLN A 292 -6.22 -3.99 22.86
C GLN A 292 -4.71 -3.84 22.61
N ASP A 293 -4.29 -4.01 21.36
CA ASP A 293 -2.88 -4.03 20.96
C ASP A 293 -2.74 -3.26 19.64
N PRO A 294 -2.94 -1.94 19.66
CA PRO A 294 -2.88 -1.15 18.43
C PRO A 294 -1.49 -1.12 17.77
N GLU A 295 -0.44 -1.44 18.52
CA GLU A 295 0.92 -1.50 17.99
C GLU A 295 1.30 -2.88 17.47
N GLN A 296 0.40 -3.85 17.53
CA GLN A 296 0.60 -5.22 17.01
C GLN A 296 1.88 -5.87 17.58
N LEU A 297 2.04 -5.81 18.90
CA LEU A 297 3.20 -6.37 19.60
C LEU A 297 2.92 -7.74 20.22
N HIS A 298 1.65 -8.11 20.38
CA HIS A 298 1.23 -9.28 21.15
C HIS A 298 0.27 -10.17 20.37
N PRO A 299 0.78 -10.92 19.36
CA PRO A 299 -0.10 -11.82 18.62
C PRO A 299 -0.64 -12.92 19.57
N PHE A 300 -1.87 -13.34 19.30
CA PHE A 300 -2.51 -14.39 20.10
C PHE A 300 -3.06 -15.48 19.17
N ARG A 301 -3.62 -16.53 19.75
CA ARG A 301 -4.22 -17.63 18.99
C ARG A 301 -5.67 -17.82 19.45
N ASP A 302 -6.57 -18.01 18.49
CA ASP A 302 -7.96 -18.34 18.72
C ASP A 302 -8.44 -19.17 17.54
N GLU A 303 -8.53 -20.47 17.71
CA GLU A 303 -8.85 -21.41 16.63
C GLU A 303 -10.17 -21.10 15.93
N LYS A 304 -11.20 -20.71 16.70
CA LYS A 304 -12.51 -20.40 16.11
C LYS A 304 -12.48 -19.13 15.29
N LEU A 305 -11.80 -18.11 15.79
CA LEU A 305 -11.67 -16.84 15.09
C LEU A 305 -10.79 -17.01 13.85
N GLU A 306 -9.69 -17.76 13.97
CA GLU A 306 -8.82 -18.05 12.82
C GLU A 306 -9.56 -18.83 11.75
N GLU A 307 -10.35 -19.85 12.13
CA GLU A 307 -11.19 -20.63 11.19
C GLU A 307 -12.19 -19.73 10.47
N GLN A 308 -12.82 -18.81 11.21
CA GLN A 308 -13.77 -17.86 10.61
C GLN A 308 -13.06 -16.95 9.61
N MET A 309 -11.89 -16.42 9.95
CA MET A 309 -11.15 -15.52 9.08
C MET A 309 -10.52 -16.28 7.90
N ASP A 310 -10.14 -17.53 8.07
CA ASP A 310 -9.76 -18.42 6.96
C ASP A 310 -10.91 -18.54 5.96
N GLY A 311 -12.12 -18.68 6.46
CA GLY A 311 -13.34 -18.71 5.62
C GLY A 311 -13.48 -17.42 4.80
N PHE A 312 -13.28 -16.26 5.42
CA PHE A 312 -13.33 -14.97 4.71
C PHE A 312 -12.26 -14.88 3.62
N ILE A 313 -11.04 -15.33 3.92
CA ILE A 313 -9.93 -15.33 2.95
C ILE A 313 -10.29 -16.28 1.78
N LYS A 314 -10.77 -17.47 2.08
CA LYS A 314 -11.17 -18.46 1.07
C LYS A 314 -12.27 -17.89 0.16
N ASP A 315 -13.29 -17.27 0.74
CA ASP A 315 -14.39 -16.66 -0.03
C ASP A 315 -13.85 -15.56 -0.95
N MET A 316 -12.99 -14.69 -0.44
CA MET A 316 -12.37 -13.62 -1.22
C MET A 316 -11.53 -14.19 -2.39
N MET A 317 -10.78 -15.26 -2.13
CA MET A 317 -9.99 -15.93 -3.17
C MET A 317 -10.88 -16.51 -4.26
N LEU A 318 -11.99 -17.14 -3.88
CA LEU A 318 -12.97 -17.70 -4.83
C LEU A 318 -13.62 -16.58 -5.66
N GLU A 319 -14.06 -15.52 -5.00
CA GLU A 319 -14.69 -14.37 -5.67
C GLU A 319 -13.78 -13.69 -6.69
N ASN A 320 -12.47 -13.74 -6.45
CA ASN A 320 -11.48 -13.10 -7.30
C ASN A 320 -10.78 -14.06 -8.25
N ASP A 321 -11.29 -15.29 -8.40
CA ASP A 321 -10.77 -16.30 -9.32
C ASP A 321 -9.27 -16.55 -9.07
N ALA A 322 -8.90 -16.68 -7.78
CA ALA A 322 -7.51 -16.92 -7.41
C ALA A 322 -6.99 -18.25 -7.99
N PRO A 323 -5.73 -18.34 -8.39
CA PRO A 323 -5.17 -19.61 -8.87
C PRO A 323 -5.33 -20.74 -7.85
N LYS A 324 -5.65 -21.92 -8.31
CA LYS A 324 -5.95 -23.06 -7.42
C LYS A 324 -4.79 -23.39 -6.49
N GLU A 325 -3.57 -23.30 -6.98
CA GLU A 325 -2.37 -23.60 -6.19
C GLU A 325 -2.22 -22.70 -4.97
N LEU A 326 -2.82 -21.49 -4.99
CA LEU A 326 -2.77 -20.59 -3.83
C LEU A 326 -3.60 -21.13 -2.67
N PHE A 327 -4.70 -21.84 -2.95
CA PHE A 327 -5.49 -22.47 -1.86
C PHE A 327 -4.62 -23.49 -1.11
N THR A 328 -3.87 -24.31 -1.84
CA THR A 328 -2.94 -25.26 -1.23
C THR A 328 -1.80 -24.53 -0.50
N LEU A 329 -1.25 -23.48 -1.12
CA LEU A 329 -0.16 -22.68 -0.52
C LEU A 329 -0.57 -22.12 0.85
N PHE A 330 -1.82 -21.71 1.00
CA PHE A 330 -2.33 -21.12 2.25
C PHE A 330 -3.07 -22.13 3.12
N GLY A 331 -3.14 -23.42 2.71
CA GLY A 331 -3.81 -24.45 3.48
C GLY A 331 -5.33 -24.26 3.55
N LEU A 332 -5.92 -23.80 2.44
CA LEU A 332 -7.35 -23.48 2.32
C LEU A 332 -8.04 -24.36 1.26
N ASP A 333 -7.41 -25.45 0.87
CA ASP A 333 -7.89 -26.33 -0.21
C ASP A 333 -8.87 -27.41 0.24
N GLU A 334 -9.11 -27.57 1.54
CA GLU A 334 -10.12 -28.51 2.03
C GLU A 334 -11.51 -28.06 1.55
N ASP A 335 -12.26 -29.02 0.99
CA ASP A 335 -13.62 -28.84 0.48
C ASP A 335 -13.73 -27.90 -0.76
N LEU A 336 -12.67 -27.84 -1.62
CA LEU A 336 -12.75 -27.15 -2.92
C LEU A 336 -13.46 -28.00 -3.96
#